data_0ce972c4fa42661bca5d44b68511e6ff
#
_entry.id   0ce972c4fa42661bca5d44b68511e6ff
#
_cell.length_a   1.000
_cell.length_b   1.000
_cell.length_c   1.000
_cell.angle_alpha   90.00
_cell.angle_beta   90.00
_cell.angle_gamma   90.00
#
_symmetry.space_group_name_H-M   'P 1'
#
loop_
_entity.id
_entity.type
_entity.pdbx_description
1 polymer ?
#
loop_
_entity_poly.entity_id
_entity_poly.type
_entity_poly.pdbx_seq_one_letter_code
_entity_poly.pdbx_strand_id
1 'polypeptide(L)'
;LRGGLRYIAISLFADPDAVTFDDSDDHAISALGNVGDAKLFDLKQGTGSLTTSGSKEGGTIMFEHTVSFYVPNCSSAHLRALESMKNERLMVICQDFNGTSYAVGISKAFGLEDDIANQQMFATLTSIEGGTGAALGDENGVTVTLSAMSGELPRVFTGTFTPDSSAGTVVIS
;
A
#
# COMPACT_ATOMS: atom_id res chain seq x y z
N LEU A 1 0.91 -17.71 -13.61
CA LEU A 1 0.70 -16.71 -12.56
C LEU A 1 1.84 -16.75 -11.56
N ARG A 2 2.40 -15.58 -11.25
CA ARG A 2 3.49 -15.43 -10.30
C ARG A 2 2.95 -14.77 -9.04
N GLY A 3 3.24 -15.33 -7.88
CA GLY A 3 2.89 -14.73 -6.59
C GLY A 3 3.91 -13.69 -6.13
N GLY A 4 3.50 -12.86 -5.17
CA GLY A 4 4.33 -11.84 -4.55
C GLY A 4 4.22 -10.46 -5.19
N LEU A 5 4.69 -9.46 -4.47
CA LEU A 5 4.69 -8.06 -4.89
C LEU A 5 6.04 -7.66 -5.46
N ARG A 6 6.00 -6.83 -6.50
CA ARG A 6 7.17 -6.26 -7.16
C ARG A 6 7.48 -4.85 -6.66
N TYR A 7 6.46 -4.00 -6.58
CA TYR A 7 6.58 -2.63 -6.13
C TYR A 7 5.54 -2.30 -5.07
N ILE A 8 5.92 -1.47 -4.12
CA ILE A 8 5.01 -0.90 -3.14
C ILE A 8 5.23 0.61 -3.11
N ALA A 9 4.16 1.35 -3.34
CA ALA A 9 4.12 2.80 -3.22
C ALA A 9 3.21 3.18 -2.05
N ILE A 10 3.71 4.02 -1.17
CA ILE A 10 2.98 4.51 -0.01
C ILE A 10 2.85 6.02 -0.11
N SER A 11 1.64 6.51 0.02
CA SER A 11 1.36 7.94 0.08
C SER A 11 0.49 8.27 1.29
N LEU A 12 0.40 9.55 1.63
CA LEU A 12 -0.56 10.02 2.61
C LEU A 12 -1.98 9.84 2.08
N PHE A 13 -2.89 9.44 2.95
CA PHE A 13 -4.29 9.22 2.60
C PHE A 13 -4.99 10.48 2.07
N ALA A 14 -4.53 11.66 2.49
CA ALA A 14 -5.07 12.95 2.07
C ALA A 14 -4.46 13.51 0.77
N ASP A 15 -3.44 12.85 0.18
CA ASP A 15 -2.77 13.34 -1.02
C ASP A 15 -3.66 13.31 -2.28
N PRO A 16 -4.48 12.27 -2.54
CA PRO A 16 -5.35 12.29 -3.70
C PRO A 16 -6.43 13.36 -3.60
N ASP A 17 -6.49 14.25 -4.58
CA ASP A 17 -7.54 15.26 -4.69
C ASP A 17 -8.90 14.64 -5.07
N ALA A 18 -8.85 13.53 -5.82
CA ALA A 18 -10.02 12.82 -6.28
C ALA A 18 -9.72 11.34 -6.51
N VAL A 19 -10.71 10.50 -6.28
CA VAL A 19 -10.65 9.07 -6.63
C VAL A 19 -11.79 8.77 -7.58
N THR A 20 -11.46 8.17 -8.71
CA THR A 20 -12.46 7.70 -9.68
C THR A 20 -12.60 6.20 -9.57
N PHE A 21 -13.76 5.76 -9.10
CA PHE A 21 -14.12 4.35 -9.03
C PHE A 21 -14.75 3.89 -10.34
N ASP A 22 -14.35 2.72 -10.81
CA ASP A 22 -14.98 2.05 -11.95
C ASP A 22 -15.74 0.82 -11.44
N ASP A 23 -17.05 0.94 -11.44
CA ASP A 23 -17.97 -0.11 -10.97
C ASP A 23 -18.81 -0.69 -12.11
N SER A 24 -18.57 -0.25 -13.35
CA SER A 24 -19.40 -0.69 -14.48
C SER A 24 -19.22 -2.16 -14.82
N ASP A 25 -17.98 -2.63 -14.80
CA ASP A 25 -17.63 -4.02 -15.11
C ASP A 25 -16.57 -4.61 -14.18
N ASP A 26 -15.74 -3.75 -13.56
CA ASP A 26 -14.59 -4.16 -12.77
C ASP A 26 -14.59 -3.52 -11.38
N HIS A 27 -14.18 -4.26 -10.38
CA HIS A 27 -13.97 -3.77 -9.03
C HIS A 27 -12.64 -2.99 -9.00
N ALA A 28 -12.64 -1.78 -9.58
CA ALA A 28 -11.44 -1.04 -9.91
C ALA A 28 -11.47 0.44 -9.46
N ILE A 29 -10.28 1.01 -9.39
CA ILE A 29 -10.04 2.45 -9.29
C ILE A 29 -9.33 2.86 -10.58
N SER A 30 -9.95 3.71 -11.37
CA SER A 30 -9.43 4.10 -12.69
C SER A 30 -8.48 5.28 -12.64
N ALA A 31 -8.60 6.15 -11.66
CA ALA A 31 -7.72 7.29 -11.50
C ALA A 31 -7.63 7.76 -10.04
N LEU A 32 -6.46 8.27 -9.69
CA LEU A 32 -6.19 9.00 -8.45
C LEU A 32 -5.65 10.38 -8.83
N GLY A 33 -6.35 11.44 -8.43
CA GLY A 33 -5.90 12.79 -8.69
C GLY A 33 -4.70 13.15 -7.82
N ASN A 34 -3.68 13.73 -8.42
CA ASN A 34 -2.62 14.51 -7.78
C ASN A 34 -1.85 13.83 -6.62
N VAL A 35 -1.48 12.56 -6.77
CA VAL A 35 -0.64 11.87 -5.78
C VAL A 35 0.83 12.26 -5.98
N GLY A 36 1.23 13.41 -5.40
CA GLY A 36 2.55 14.01 -5.65
C GLY A 36 3.73 13.42 -4.86
N ASP A 37 3.49 12.91 -3.67
CA ASP A 37 4.54 12.55 -2.72
C ASP A 37 4.59 11.05 -2.34
N ALA A 38 4.11 10.19 -3.24
CA ALA A 38 4.19 8.76 -3.01
C ALA A 38 5.65 8.28 -2.94
N LYS A 39 5.97 7.50 -1.92
CA LYS A 39 7.30 6.90 -1.72
C LYS A 39 7.29 5.47 -2.28
N LEU A 40 8.22 5.20 -3.17
CA LEU A 40 8.47 3.87 -3.69
C LEU A 40 9.47 3.14 -2.79
N PHE A 41 9.13 1.92 -2.42
CA PHE A 41 10.03 1.04 -1.68
C PHE A 41 10.51 -0.10 -2.58
N ASP A 42 11.83 -0.26 -2.67
CA ASP A 42 12.45 -1.41 -3.31
C ASP A 42 12.44 -2.59 -2.34
N LEU A 43 11.84 -3.68 -2.79
CA LEU A 43 11.67 -4.87 -1.99
C LEU A 43 12.77 -5.89 -2.28
N LYS A 44 13.15 -6.64 -1.26
CA LYS A 44 13.84 -7.90 -1.49
C LYS A 44 12.90 -8.84 -2.24
N GLN A 45 13.36 -9.41 -3.35
CA GLN A 45 12.57 -10.33 -4.15
C GLN A 45 12.00 -11.49 -3.31
N GLY A 46 10.71 -11.74 -3.47
CA GLY A 46 10.02 -12.82 -2.78
C GLY A 46 9.58 -12.52 -1.34
N THR A 47 9.69 -11.27 -0.88
CA THR A 47 9.28 -10.89 0.48
C THR A 47 8.00 -10.08 0.54
N GLY A 48 7.59 -9.45 -0.56
CA GLY A 48 6.37 -8.65 -0.59
C GLY A 48 5.11 -9.50 -0.73
N SER A 49 4.13 -9.25 0.10
CA SER A 49 2.83 -9.92 0.05
C SER A 49 1.68 -8.98 0.39
N LEU A 50 0.56 -9.19 -0.29
CA LEU A 50 -0.74 -8.63 0.08
C LEU A 50 -1.64 -9.80 0.47
N THR A 51 -2.14 -9.79 1.68
CA THR A 51 -3.08 -10.80 2.19
C THR A 51 -4.38 -10.14 2.60
N THR A 52 -5.48 -10.83 2.39
CA THR A 52 -6.81 -10.39 2.79
C THR A 52 -7.44 -11.49 3.62
N SER A 53 -7.92 -11.13 4.80
CA SER A 53 -8.74 -11.98 5.64
C SER A 53 -10.09 -11.31 5.88
N GLY A 54 -11.13 -12.09 5.97
CA GLY A 54 -12.48 -11.59 6.23
C GLY A 54 -13.24 -12.50 7.17
N SER A 55 -13.99 -11.89 8.08
CA SER A 55 -14.88 -12.60 9.01
C SER A 55 -16.26 -11.95 9.01
N LYS A 56 -17.28 -12.79 9.16
CA LYS A 56 -18.66 -12.33 9.27
C LYS A 56 -19.02 -12.15 10.73
N GLU A 57 -19.22 -10.92 11.11
CA GLU A 57 -19.70 -10.56 12.44
C GLU A 57 -21.00 -9.72 12.33
N GLY A 58 -22.01 -10.06 13.10
CA GLY A 58 -23.23 -9.30 13.14
C GLY A 58 -23.98 -9.16 11.79
N GLY A 59 -23.77 -10.07 10.86
CA GLY A 59 -24.42 -10.03 9.53
C GLY A 59 -23.62 -9.30 8.45
N THR A 60 -22.55 -8.61 8.80
CA THR A 60 -21.65 -7.90 7.88
C THR A 60 -20.30 -8.57 7.82
N ILE A 61 -19.70 -8.64 6.63
CA ILE A 61 -18.33 -9.12 6.45
C ILE A 61 -17.40 -7.91 6.44
N MET A 62 -16.43 -7.93 7.36
CA MET A 62 -15.32 -6.98 7.36
C MET A 62 -14.05 -7.68 6.92
N PHE A 63 -13.26 -6.98 6.11
CA PHE A 63 -11.99 -7.46 5.60
C PHE A 63 -10.84 -6.71 6.24
N GLU A 64 -9.76 -7.43 6.49
CA GLU A 64 -8.47 -6.84 6.84
C GLU A 64 -7.48 -7.12 5.72
N HIS A 65 -6.91 -6.06 5.17
CA HIS A 65 -5.87 -6.12 4.15
C HIS A 65 -4.53 -5.86 4.80
N THR A 66 -3.62 -6.80 4.67
CA THR A 66 -2.27 -6.68 5.24
C THR A 66 -1.24 -6.70 4.12
N VAL A 67 -0.42 -5.65 4.07
CA VAL A 67 0.73 -5.55 3.18
C VAL A 67 1.99 -5.70 4.02
N SER A 68 2.82 -6.69 3.69
CA SER A 68 4.08 -6.94 4.38
C SER A 68 5.21 -7.06 3.37
N PHE A 69 6.33 -6.43 3.67
CA PHE A 69 7.52 -6.45 2.81
C PHE A 69 8.81 -6.23 3.59
N TYR A 70 9.91 -6.67 3.01
CA TYR A 70 11.25 -6.49 3.56
C TYR A 70 12.05 -5.51 2.71
N VAL A 71 12.58 -4.47 3.35
CA VAL A 71 13.46 -3.46 2.74
C VAL A 71 14.89 -3.77 3.15
N PRO A 72 15.74 -4.26 2.22
CA PRO A 72 17.15 -4.50 2.52
C PRO A 72 17.92 -3.18 2.57
N ASN A 73 19.01 -3.16 3.33
CA ASN A 73 19.95 -2.04 3.39
C ASN A 73 19.25 -0.69 3.62
N CYS A 74 18.49 -0.57 4.70
CA CYS A 74 17.78 0.67 5.02
C CYS A 74 18.73 1.86 5.07
N SER A 75 18.62 2.72 4.06
CA SER A 75 19.29 4.00 4.05
C SER A 75 18.64 5.00 5.02
N SER A 76 19.33 6.09 5.32
CA SER A 76 18.75 7.17 6.10
C SER A 76 17.48 7.76 5.48
N ALA A 77 17.36 7.73 4.16
CA ALA A 77 16.16 8.16 3.45
C ALA A 77 14.97 7.21 3.69
N HIS A 78 15.20 5.89 3.68
CA HIS A 78 14.16 4.90 4.00
C HIS A 78 13.70 5.04 5.46
N LEU A 79 14.63 5.17 6.40
CA LEU A 79 14.30 5.34 7.82
C LEU A 79 13.52 6.63 8.06
N ARG A 80 13.90 7.73 7.41
CA ARG A 80 13.17 8.99 7.49
C ARG A 80 11.76 8.89 6.93
N ALA A 81 11.59 8.21 5.80
CA ALA A 81 10.27 7.98 5.21
C ALA A 81 9.38 7.16 6.15
N LEU A 82 9.88 6.05 6.70
CA LEU A 82 9.15 5.22 7.66
C LEU A 82 8.81 5.98 8.95
N GLU A 83 9.75 6.77 9.47
CA GLU A 83 9.52 7.61 10.65
C GLU A 83 8.40 8.64 10.41
N SER A 84 8.34 9.24 9.22
CA SER A 84 7.28 10.19 8.86
C SER A 84 5.91 9.55 8.72
N MET A 85 5.85 8.24 8.43
CA MET A 85 4.61 7.50 8.21
C MET A 85 4.03 6.85 9.47
N LYS A 86 4.77 6.80 10.56
CA LYS A 86 4.43 5.98 11.74
C LYS A 86 3.08 6.29 12.39
N ASN A 87 2.62 7.53 12.31
CA ASN A 87 1.37 8.01 12.92
C ASN A 87 0.40 8.61 11.89
N GLU A 88 0.67 8.40 10.61
CA GLU A 88 -0.13 8.97 9.54
C GLU A 88 -1.17 7.98 9.01
N ARG A 89 -2.19 8.54 8.37
CA ARG A 89 -3.13 7.79 7.56
C ARG A 89 -2.53 7.58 6.19
N LEU A 90 -2.47 6.35 5.73
CA LEU A 90 -1.74 5.97 4.54
C LEU A 90 -2.66 5.33 3.50
N MET A 91 -2.26 5.47 2.27
CA MET A 91 -2.77 4.74 1.13
C MET A 91 -1.61 3.97 0.50
N VAL A 92 -1.85 2.72 0.16
CA VAL A 92 -0.84 1.85 -0.42
C VAL A 92 -1.29 1.37 -1.79
N ILE A 93 -0.44 1.54 -2.79
CA ILE A 93 -0.60 0.90 -4.09
C ILE A 93 0.52 -0.11 -4.25
N CYS A 94 0.16 -1.36 -4.43
CA CYS A 94 1.11 -2.44 -4.62
C CYS A 94 0.89 -3.12 -5.96
N GLN A 95 1.98 -3.40 -6.67
CA GLN A 95 1.97 -4.09 -7.95
C GLN A 95 2.58 -5.47 -7.81
N ASP A 96 1.90 -6.47 -8.33
CA ASP A 96 2.40 -7.83 -8.36
C ASP A 96 3.37 -8.09 -9.54
N PHE A 97 3.96 -9.29 -9.59
CA PHE A 97 4.84 -9.70 -10.69
C PHE A 97 4.13 -9.95 -12.02
N ASN A 98 2.80 -9.93 -12.04
CA ASN A 98 2.00 -10.03 -13.27
C ASN A 98 1.67 -8.64 -13.85
N GLY A 99 2.02 -7.56 -13.15
CA GLY A 99 1.73 -6.19 -13.56
C GLY A 99 0.37 -5.67 -13.07
N THR A 100 -0.35 -6.43 -12.24
CA THR A 100 -1.60 -5.98 -11.65
C THR A 100 -1.32 -5.13 -10.42
N SER A 101 -1.91 -3.95 -10.37
CA SER A 101 -1.79 -3.04 -9.22
C SER A 101 -3.05 -3.10 -8.36
N TYR A 102 -2.87 -3.10 -7.06
CA TYR A 102 -3.94 -3.13 -6.06
C TYR A 102 -3.85 -1.90 -5.17
N ALA A 103 -4.99 -1.29 -4.88
CA ALA A 103 -5.08 -0.18 -3.93
C ALA A 103 -5.58 -0.69 -2.58
N VAL A 104 -4.88 -0.32 -1.52
CA VAL A 104 -5.19 -0.64 -0.13
C VAL A 104 -5.33 0.65 0.65
N GLY A 105 -6.34 0.72 1.50
CA GLY A 105 -6.63 1.91 2.29
C GLY A 105 -7.60 2.88 1.64
N ILE A 106 -8.20 2.52 0.51
CA ILE A 106 -9.28 3.26 -0.14
C ILE A 106 -10.48 2.33 -0.30
N SER A 107 -11.65 2.76 0.13
CA SER A 107 -12.87 1.97 0.02
C SER A 107 -14.04 2.87 -0.36
N LYS A 108 -14.89 2.37 -1.26
CA LYS A 108 -16.18 2.98 -1.58
C LYS A 108 -17.29 2.55 -0.63
N ALA A 109 -17.15 1.38 0.00
CA ALA A 109 -18.22 0.75 0.78
C ALA A 109 -18.68 1.58 1.99
N PHE A 110 -17.78 2.36 2.59
CA PHE A 110 -18.05 3.18 3.79
C PHE A 110 -17.61 4.64 3.64
N GLY A 111 -17.23 5.05 2.45
CA GLY A 111 -16.83 6.41 2.14
C GLY A 111 -17.79 7.10 1.18
N LEU A 112 -17.85 8.41 1.24
CA LEU A 112 -18.47 9.20 0.19
C LEU A 112 -17.49 9.32 -0.97
N GLU A 113 -17.97 9.12 -2.18
CA GLU A 113 -17.15 9.12 -3.39
C GLU A 113 -16.38 10.45 -3.59
N ASP A 114 -16.95 11.54 -3.08
CA ASP A 114 -16.39 12.89 -3.21
C ASP A 114 -15.67 13.40 -1.95
N ASP A 115 -15.59 12.62 -0.88
CA ASP A 115 -15.01 13.06 0.40
C ASP A 115 -14.07 12.01 1.00
N ILE A 116 -12.94 11.85 0.34
CA ILE A 116 -11.90 10.88 0.74
C ILE A 116 -11.30 11.24 2.10
N ALA A 117 -11.17 12.53 2.40
CA ALA A 117 -10.56 12.99 3.65
C ALA A 117 -11.33 12.53 4.90
N ASN A 118 -12.62 12.25 4.77
CA ASN A 118 -13.48 11.79 5.86
C ASN A 118 -13.69 10.27 5.90
N GLN A 119 -13.10 9.53 4.98
CA GLN A 119 -13.12 8.07 5.04
C GLN A 119 -12.34 7.59 6.27
N GLN A 120 -12.87 6.55 6.90
CA GLN A 120 -12.23 5.92 8.07
C GLN A 120 -11.42 4.66 7.71
N MET A 121 -11.42 4.27 6.43
CA MET A 121 -10.84 3.02 5.93
C MET A 121 -9.45 3.22 5.32
N PHE A 122 -8.57 3.86 6.07
CA PHE A 122 -7.19 4.10 5.67
C PHE A 122 -6.25 2.97 6.15
N ALA A 123 -5.08 2.87 5.52
CA ALA A 123 -4.02 2.00 5.98
C ALA A 123 -3.19 2.67 7.07
N THR A 124 -2.69 1.87 7.99
CA THR A 124 -1.77 2.30 9.06
C THR A 124 -0.55 1.40 9.11
N LEU A 125 0.57 1.96 9.53
CA LEU A 125 1.77 1.21 9.81
C LEU A 125 1.59 0.46 11.14
N THR A 126 1.55 -0.87 11.09
CA THR A 126 1.28 -1.70 12.27
C THR A 126 2.53 -2.23 12.94
N SER A 127 3.57 -2.57 12.17
CA SER A 127 4.84 -3.00 12.75
C SER A 127 6.02 -2.68 11.84
N ILE A 128 7.15 -2.43 12.46
CA ILE A 128 8.46 -2.36 11.82
C ILE A 128 9.40 -3.23 12.65
N GLU A 129 9.97 -4.26 12.02
CA GLU A 129 10.88 -5.18 12.68
C GLU A 129 12.15 -5.33 11.84
N GLY A 130 13.30 -5.25 12.48
CA GLY A 130 14.55 -5.43 11.78
C GLY A 130 15.77 -4.97 12.57
N GLY A 131 16.89 -5.01 11.91
CA GLY A 131 18.17 -4.63 12.52
C GLY A 131 19.34 -4.83 11.55
N THR A 132 20.54 -4.64 12.10
CA THR A 132 21.79 -4.75 11.33
C THR A 132 22.33 -6.18 11.23
N GLY A 133 21.71 -7.14 11.97
CA GLY A 133 22.30 -8.43 12.19
C GLY A 133 23.51 -8.37 13.15
N ALA A 134 24.01 -9.50 13.58
CA ALA A 134 25.16 -9.62 14.47
C ALA A 134 26.40 -10.20 13.77
N ALA A 135 26.21 -11.01 12.74
CA ALA A 135 27.28 -11.62 11.96
C ALA A 135 27.34 -11.04 10.54
N LEU A 136 28.46 -11.19 9.85
CA LEU A 136 28.65 -10.70 8.47
C LEU A 136 27.69 -11.34 7.46
N GLY A 137 27.13 -12.49 7.76
CA GLY A 137 26.17 -13.16 6.90
C GLY A 137 24.70 -12.84 7.22
N ASP A 138 24.44 -12.07 8.27
CA ASP A 138 23.10 -11.71 8.68
C ASP A 138 22.52 -10.63 7.75
N GLU A 139 21.22 -10.66 7.57
CA GLU A 139 20.53 -9.66 6.76
C GLU A 139 20.41 -8.33 7.54
N ASN A 140 20.71 -7.25 6.84
CA ASN A 140 20.51 -5.88 7.33
C ASN A 140 19.31 -5.28 6.60
N GLY A 141 18.27 -4.97 7.34
CA GLY A 141 17.07 -4.39 6.79
C GLY A 141 15.91 -4.42 7.75
N VAL A 142 14.74 -4.03 7.28
CA VAL A 142 13.53 -3.98 8.07
C VAL A 142 12.36 -4.64 7.35
N THR A 143 11.56 -5.38 8.10
CA THR A 143 10.24 -5.85 7.68
C THR A 143 9.19 -4.83 8.10
N VAL A 144 8.43 -4.36 7.14
CA VAL A 144 7.37 -3.38 7.34
C VAL A 144 6.03 -4.04 7.10
N THR A 145 5.09 -3.81 7.99
CA THR A 145 3.72 -4.32 7.89
C THR A 145 2.73 -3.17 8.02
N LEU A 146 1.85 -3.06 7.04
CA LEU A 146 0.73 -2.13 7.06
C LEU A 146 -0.57 -2.91 7.03
N SER A 147 -1.59 -2.41 7.68
CA SER A 147 -2.93 -2.99 7.63
C SER A 147 -4.00 -1.93 7.41
N ALA A 148 -5.07 -2.35 6.77
CA ALA A 148 -6.27 -1.55 6.57
C ALA A 148 -7.51 -2.41 6.77
N MET A 149 -8.48 -1.89 7.51
CA MET A 149 -9.81 -2.48 7.61
C MET A 149 -10.68 -1.94 6.48
N SER A 150 -11.46 -2.80 5.85
CA SER A 150 -12.36 -2.39 4.76
C SER A 150 -13.63 -3.24 4.73
N GLY A 151 -14.69 -2.69 4.20
CA GLY A 151 -15.93 -3.42 3.93
C GLY A 151 -15.95 -4.14 2.58
N GLU A 152 -14.89 -4.00 1.80
CA GLU A 152 -14.77 -4.61 0.47
C GLU A 152 -13.37 -5.19 0.24
N LEU A 153 -13.26 -6.05 -0.76
CA LEU A 153 -11.97 -6.57 -1.21
C LEU A 153 -11.09 -5.46 -1.81
N PRO A 154 -9.77 -5.63 -1.86
CA PRO A 154 -8.89 -4.64 -2.48
C PRO A 154 -9.29 -4.41 -3.93
N ARG A 155 -9.39 -3.13 -4.31
CA ARG A 155 -9.69 -2.77 -5.70
C ARG A 155 -8.43 -2.82 -6.55
N VAL A 156 -8.60 -3.25 -7.80
CA VAL A 156 -7.55 -3.16 -8.80
C VAL A 156 -7.37 -1.71 -9.21
N PHE A 157 -6.13 -1.24 -9.23
CA PHE A 157 -5.80 0.09 -9.74
C PHE A 157 -5.44 0.00 -11.21
N THR A 158 -6.25 0.60 -12.07
CA THR A 158 -6.08 0.61 -13.52
C THR A 158 -5.52 1.91 -14.08
N GLY A 159 -5.31 2.91 -13.22
CA GLY A 159 -4.70 4.17 -13.59
C GLY A 159 -3.19 4.06 -13.86
N THR A 160 -2.55 5.21 -13.99
CA THR A 160 -1.11 5.28 -14.25
C THR A 160 -0.32 4.92 -13.00
N PHE A 161 0.55 3.91 -13.10
CA PHE A 161 1.52 3.55 -12.09
C PHE A 161 2.88 3.36 -12.76
N THR A 162 3.75 4.36 -12.63
CA THR A 162 5.08 4.35 -13.25
C THR A 162 6.14 4.50 -12.16
N PRO A 163 6.76 3.39 -11.73
CA PRO A 163 7.81 3.43 -10.71
C PRO A 163 9.15 3.89 -11.30
N ASP A 164 9.87 4.70 -10.55
CA ASP A 164 11.26 5.05 -10.80
C ASP A 164 12.12 4.63 -9.60
N SER A 165 12.67 3.44 -9.68
CA SER A 165 13.51 2.87 -8.62
C SER A 165 14.80 3.65 -8.40
N SER A 166 15.30 4.35 -9.41
CA SER A 166 16.53 5.15 -9.29
C SER A 166 16.32 6.41 -8.46
N ALA A 167 15.15 7.01 -8.54
CA ALA A 167 14.77 8.19 -7.79
C ALA A 167 14.01 7.86 -6.49
N GLY A 168 13.57 6.61 -6.30
CA GLY A 168 12.69 6.21 -5.18
C GLY A 168 11.32 6.87 -5.25
N THR A 169 10.87 7.23 -6.44
CA THR A 169 9.61 7.92 -6.70
C THR A 169 8.70 7.10 -7.60
N VAL A 170 7.44 7.44 -7.61
CA VAL A 170 6.44 6.82 -8.47
C VAL A 170 5.45 7.86 -8.96
N VAL A 171 5.06 7.75 -10.22
CA VAL A 171 3.97 8.55 -10.78
C VAL A 171 2.68 7.74 -10.69
N ILE A 172 1.70 8.30 -10.01
CA ILE A 172 0.36 7.73 -9.83
C ILE A 172 -0.67 8.76 -10.28
N SER A 173 -1.57 8.34 -11.15
CA SER A 173 -2.67 9.20 -11.59
C SER A 173 -3.91 8.39 -12.04
#